data_19615e149cb7a59815ea7ec4c9d9fede
#
_entry.id   19615e149cb7a59815ea7ec4c9d9fede
#
_cell.length_a   1.000
_cell.length_b   1.000
_cell.length_c   1.000
_cell.angle_alpha   90.00
_cell.angle_beta   90.00
_cell.angle_gamma   90.00
#
_symmetry.space_group_name_H-M   'P 1'
#
loop_
_entity.id
_entity.type
_entity.pdbx_description
1 polymer ?
#
loop_
_entity_poly.entity_id
_entity_poly.type
_entity_poly.pdbx_seq_one_letter_code
_entity_poly.pdbx_strand_id
1 'polypeptide(L)'
;MAEIMFEHIVERAIIMAAGIGQRLRPVTLTTPKPLVTVNGVCMIDTIIAALHENEIHEIYVVVGYLKEQFYEWAKKYNGITLIENPWYAECNNIASLYVAREYLNNAIILDGDQIIRNPAILHREFTRSGYSCAWTDRATNEWLLTVKNGIVTKCSHTGGDHGW
;
A
#
# COMPACT_ATOMS: atom_id res chain seq x y z
N MET A 1 4.25 -15.62 -31.41
CA MET A 1 3.85 -15.02 -30.12
C MET A 1 4.58 -13.68 -30.07
N ALA A 2 3.85 -12.56 -29.95
CA ALA A 2 4.49 -11.27 -29.74
C ALA A 2 5.13 -11.30 -28.34
N GLU A 3 6.42 -11.03 -28.25
CA GLU A 3 7.10 -10.78 -26.97
C GLU A 3 6.41 -9.62 -26.30
N ILE A 4 5.86 -9.82 -25.10
CA ILE A 4 5.34 -8.73 -24.29
C ILE A 4 6.58 -7.97 -23.80
N MET A 5 6.89 -6.85 -24.42
CA MET A 5 7.92 -5.95 -23.92
C MET A 5 7.33 -5.19 -22.72
N PHE A 6 7.84 -5.45 -21.53
CA PHE A 6 7.57 -4.63 -20.36
C PHE A 6 8.29 -3.30 -20.53
N GLU A 7 7.55 -2.20 -20.46
CA GLU A 7 8.10 -0.85 -20.65
C GLU A 7 8.52 -0.19 -19.35
N HIS A 8 8.00 -0.69 -18.20
CA HIS A 8 8.22 -0.11 -16.88
C HIS A 8 8.65 -1.17 -15.87
N ILE A 9 9.72 -0.86 -15.15
CA ILE A 9 10.23 -1.68 -14.05
C ILE A 9 9.98 -0.91 -12.75
N VAL A 10 9.37 -1.56 -11.77
CA VAL A 10 9.24 -1.00 -10.42
C VAL A 10 10.61 -0.95 -9.76
N GLU A 11 11.04 0.24 -9.38
CA GLU A 11 12.32 0.51 -8.73
C GLU A 11 12.17 0.64 -7.22
N ARG A 12 11.01 1.12 -6.77
CA ARG A 12 10.76 1.47 -5.36
C ARG A 12 9.35 1.16 -4.92
N ALA A 13 9.17 1.16 -3.60
CA ALA A 13 7.86 1.02 -2.97
C ALA A 13 7.52 2.24 -2.11
N ILE A 14 6.23 2.60 -2.09
CA ILE A 14 5.67 3.57 -1.15
C ILE A 14 4.62 2.84 -0.32
N ILE A 15 4.81 2.79 1.01
CA ILE A 15 3.89 2.15 1.94
C ILE A 15 3.14 3.24 2.71
N MET A 16 1.83 3.28 2.55
CA MET A 16 0.97 4.23 3.26
C MET A 16 0.64 3.69 4.66
N ALA A 17 1.23 4.29 5.70
CA ALA A 17 1.18 3.83 7.08
C ALA A 17 0.79 4.93 8.08
N ALA A 18 0.27 6.07 7.61
CA ALA A 18 0.03 7.25 8.44
C ALA A 18 -1.30 7.23 9.21
N GLY A 19 -2.24 6.33 8.86
CA GLY A 19 -3.61 6.34 9.34
C GLY A 19 -3.80 5.99 10.82
N ILE A 20 -4.86 6.52 11.45
CA ILE A 20 -5.18 6.33 12.88
C ILE A 20 -5.66 4.89 13.18
N GLY A 21 -6.22 4.17 12.19
CA GLY A 21 -6.68 2.80 12.38
C GLY A 21 -7.91 2.66 13.29
N GLN A 22 -8.86 3.59 13.27
CA GLN A 22 -10.01 3.67 14.20
C GLN A 22 -10.81 2.37 14.31
N ARG A 23 -10.99 1.64 13.21
CA ARG A 23 -11.76 0.38 13.17
C ARG A 23 -11.13 -0.76 13.99
N LEU A 24 -9.84 -0.66 14.30
CA LEU A 24 -9.11 -1.70 15.07
C LEU A 24 -8.89 -1.29 16.54
N ARG A 25 -9.60 -0.27 17.04
CA ARG A 25 -9.57 0.08 18.47
C ARG A 25 -10.14 -1.07 19.32
N PRO A 26 -9.60 -1.33 20.52
CA PRO A 26 -8.63 -0.50 21.27
C PRO A 26 -7.16 -0.74 20.91
N VAL A 27 -6.81 -1.73 20.11
CA VAL A 27 -5.40 -2.08 19.80
C VAL A 27 -4.64 -0.87 19.26
N THR A 28 -5.25 -0.12 18.35
CA THR A 28 -4.62 1.04 17.72
C THR A 28 -4.57 2.30 18.60
N LEU A 29 -4.99 2.24 19.85
CA LEU A 29 -4.75 3.33 20.81
C LEU A 29 -3.27 3.42 21.21
N THR A 30 -2.55 2.29 21.15
CA THR A 30 -1.15 2.18 21.58
C THR A 30 -0.19 1.71 20.50
N THR A 31 -0.70 1.12 19.41
CA THR A 31 0.13 0.56 18.33
C THR A 31 -0.41 0.98 16.98
N PRO A 32 0.39 1.59 16.08
CA PRO A 32 -0.04 1.88 14.72
C PRO A 32 -0.51 0.61 14.02
N LYS A 33 -1.60 0.67 13.25
CA LYS A 33 -2.18 -0.52 12.61
C LYS A 33 -1.16 -1.35 11.82
N PRO A 34 -0.25 -0.76 11.01
CA PRO A 34 0.77 -1.54 10.30
C PRO A 34 1.74 -2.31 11.19
N LEU A 35 1.99 -1.83 12.43
CA LEU A 35 2.88 -2.47 13.40
C LEU A 35 2.17 -3.51 14.30
N VAL A 36 0.86 -3.71 14.13
CA VAL A 36 0.13 -4.75 14.86
C VAL A 36 0.63 -6.13 14.45
N THR A 37 0.86 -6.98 15.45
CA THR A 37 1.30 -8.37 15.25
C THR A 37 0.09 -9.29 15.11
N VAL A 38 0.05 -10.07 14.04
CA VAL A 38 -0.96 -11.09 13.75
C VAL A 38 -0.26 -12.45 13.64
N ASN A 39 -0.65 -13.40 14.47
CA ASN A 39 -0.03 -14.73 14.53
C ASN A 39 1.50 -14.68 14.70
N GLY A 40 1.99 -13.75 15.52
CA GLY A 40 3.43 -13.60 15.81
C GLY A 40 4.23 -12.80 14.77
N VAL A 41 3.59 -12.32 13.69
CA VAL A 41 4.26 -11.53 12.64
C VAL A 41 3.63 -10.14 12.55
N CYS A 42 4.45 -9.11 12.49
CA CYS A 42 4.03 -7.74 12.27
C CYS A 42 3.49 -7.58 10.83
N MET A 43 2.34 -6.92 10.66
CA MET A 43 1.71 -6.82 9.32
C MET A 43 2.64 -6.22 8.29
N ILE A 44 3.25 -5.08 8.57
CA ILE A 44 4.14 -4.39 7.62
C ILE A 44 5.42 -5.21 7.33
N ASP A 45 5.89 -6.05 8.27
CA ASP A 45 7.05 -6.90 8.06
C ASP A 45 6.81 -7.91 6.91
N THR A 46 5.56 -8.36 6.73
CA THR A 46 5.19 -9.23 5.60
C THR A 46 5.29 -8.52 4.25
N ILE A 47 4.99 -7.21 4.24
CA ILE A 47 5.12 -6.37 3.04
C ILE A 47 6.60 -6.17 2.70
N ILE A 48 7.43 -5.83 3.71
CA ILE A 48 8.87 -5.66 3.53
C ILE A 48 9.52 -6.94 3.00
N ALA A 49 9.19 -8.09 3.58
CA ALA A 49 9.70 -9.38 3.15
C ALA A 49 9.32 -9.67 1.68
N ALA A 50 8.06 -9.42 1.29
CA ALA A 50 7.59 -9.62 -0.06
C ALA A 50 8.26 -8.66 -1.07
N LEU A 51 8.51 -7.40 -0.69
CA LEU A 51 9.24 -6.45 -1.52
C LEU A 51 10.68 -6.89 -1.75
N HIS A 52 11.39 -7.30 -0.69
CA HIS A 52 12.77 -7.77 -0.79
C HIS A 52 12.89 -9.04 -1.63
N GLU A 53 11.93 -9.99 -1.53
CA GLU A 53 11.90 -11.19 -2.36
C GLU A 53 11.73 -10.85 -3.85
N ASN A 54 11.07 -9.73 -4.17
CA ASN A 54 10.95 -9.19 -5.51
C ASN A 54 12.05 -8.17 -5.86
N GLU A 55 13.16 -8.14 -5.12
CA GLU A 55 14.31 -7.25 -5.34
C GLU A 55 13.95 -5.75 -5.32
N ILE A 56 12.92 -5.35 -4.59
CA ILE A 56 12.55 -3.95 -4.35
C ILE A 56 13.07 -3.56 -2.97
N HIS A 57 14.19 -2.83 -2.94
CA HIS A 57 14.89 -2.47 -1.70
C HIS A 57 14.81 -0.99 -1.35
N GLU A 58 14.46 -0.12 -2.29
CA GLU A 58 14.20 1.30 -2.05
C GLU A 58 12.76 1.47 -1.56
N ILE A 59 12.57 1.66 -0.25
CA ILE A 59 11.25 1.65 0.37
C ILE A 59 11.01 2.94 1.15
N TYR A 60 9.93 3.61 0.81
CA TYR A 60 9.44 4.81 1.50
C TYR A 60 8.19 4.46 2.31
N VAL A 61 8.22 4.70 3.61
CA VAL A 61 7.07 4.46 4.49
C VAL A 61 6.53 5.80 4.95
N VAL A 62 5.31 6.12 4.54
CA VAL A 62 4.64 7.36 4.94
C VAL A 62 3.97 7.14 6.29
N VAL A 63 4.44 7.86 7.30
CA VAL A 63 4.05 7.73 8.70
C VAL A 63 3.34 8.98 9.22
N GLY A 64 2.52 8.83 10.26
CA GLY A 64 1.79 9.95 10.88
C GLY A 64 1.40 9.61 12.31
N TYR A 65 0.30 8.89 12.50
CA TYR A 65 -0.17 8.47 13.81
C TYR A 65 0.84 7.55 14.50
N LEU A 66 1.24 7.90 15.74
CA LEU A 66 2.24 7.17 16.56
C LEU A 66 3.55 6.92 15.80
N LYS A 67 3.99 7.87 14.97
CA LYS A 67 5.15 7.77 14.09
C LYS A 67 6.45 7.38 14.80
N GLU A 68 6.60 7.71 16.08
CA GLU A 68 7.78 7.41 16.89
C GLU A 68 8.07 5.91 16.93
N GLN A 69 7.04 5.07 16.87
CA GLN A 69 7.20 3.61 16.85
C GLN A 69 7.79 3.11 15.52
N PHE A 70 7.54 3.82 14.44
CA PHE A 70 8.14 3.49 13.14
C PHE A 70 9.64 3.79 13.09
N TYR A 71 10.13 4.80 13.82
CA TYR A 71 11.57 5.05 13.90
C TYR A 71 12.33 3.88 14.54
N GLU A 72 11.77 3.28 15.60
CA GLU A 72 12.37 2.10 16.22
C GLU A 72 12.21 0.85 15.35
N TRP A 73 11.04 0.68 14.72
CA TRP A 73 10.78 -0.42 13.81
C TRP A 73 11.71 -0.40 12.59
N ALA A 74 11.91 0.75 11.97
CA ALA A 74 12.72 0.90 10.75
C ALA A 74 14.20 0.54 10.95
N LYS A 75 14.73 0.62 12.17
CA LYS A 75 16.12 0.22 12.50
C LYS A 75 16.42 -1.24 12.18
N LYS A 76 15.40 -2.09 12.04
CA LYS A 76 15.55 -3.51 11.67
C LYS A 76 15.93 -3.72 10.21
N TYR A 77 15.78 -2.70 9.36
CA TYR A 77 15.87 -2.83 7.92
C TYR A 77 16.81 -1.80 7.31
N ASN A 78 17.51 -2.21 6.25
CA ASN A 78 18.24 -1.30 5.39
C ASN A 78 17.34 -0.84 4.23
N GLY A 79 17.55 0.38 3.73
CA GLY A 79 16.82 0.88 2.55
C GLY A 79 15.43 1.44 2.83
N ILE A 80 15.01 1.54 4.11
CA ILE A 80 13.75 2.18 4.48
C ILE A 80 13.98 3.66 4.79
N THR A 81 13.19 4.51 4.14
CA THR A 81 13.09 5.94 4.41
C THR A 81 11.70 6.27 4.94
N LEU A 82 11.63 6.93 6.10
CA LEU A 82 10.37 7.39 6.67
C LEU A 82 10.04 8.80 6.17
N ILE A 83 8.81 9.00 5.69
CA ILE A 83 8.27 10.29 5.27
C ILE A 83 7.12 10.66 6.19
N GLU A 84 7.18 11.81 6.83
CA GLU A 84 6.12 12.27 7.72
C GLU A 84 4.97 12.88 6.93
N ASN A 85 3.74 12.44 7.24
CA ASN A 85 2.51 13.11 6.80
C ASN A 85 1.94 13.92 7.98
N PRO A 86 2.11 15.24 8.03
CA PRO A 86 1.59 16.07 9.12
C PRO A 86 0.06 16.19 9.11
N TRP A 87 -0.59 15.87 8.00
CA TRP A 87 -2.05 16.01 7.81
C TRP A 87 -2.80 14.69 8.00
N TYR A 88 -2.17 13.68 8.60
CA TYR A 88 -2.74 12.33 8.74
C TYR A 88 -4.10 12.29 9.47
N ALA A 89 -4.38 13.27 10.35
CA ALA A 89 -5.62 13.34 11.12
C ALA A 89 -6.73 14.12 10.40
N GLU A 90 -6.38 14.96 9.42
CA GLU A 90 -7.28 15.90 8.75
C GLU A 90 -7.62 15.49 7.33
N CYS A 91 -6.70 14.77 6.66
CA CYS A 91 -6.80 14.37 5.27
C CYS A 91 -6.83 12.85 5.13
N ASN A 92 -7.37 12.39 3.99
CA ASN A 92 -7.36 10.98 3.61
C ASN A 92 -6.00 10.54 3.00
N ASN A 93 -5.94 9.34 2.44
CA ASN A 93 -4.74 8.73 1.86
C ASN A 93 -4.04 9.58 0.79
N ILE A 94 -4.74 10.50 0.12
CA ILE A 94 -4.14 11.38 -0.89
C ILE A 94 -3.04 12.28 -0.31
N ALA A 95 -3.18 12.70 0.96
CA ALA A 95 -2.14 13.47 1.63
C ALA A 95 -0.85 12.66 1.81
N SER A 96 -0.97 11.34 2.05
CA SER A 96 0.19 10.45 2.12
C SER A 96 0.90 10.34 0.76
N LEU A 97 0.16 10.25 -0.33
CA LEU A 97 0.74 10.28 -1.68
C LEU A 97 1.36 11.63 -2.00
N TYR A 98 0.73 12.73 -1.56
CA TYR A 98 1.24 14.07 -1.79
C TYR A 98 2.60 14.32 -1.12
N VAL A 99 2.81 13.88 0.12
CA VAL A 99 4.12 14.02 0.78
C VAL A 99 5.19 13.15 0.14
N ALA A 100 4.81 12.01 -0.45
CA ALA A 100 5.71 11.10 -1.16
C ALA A 100 5.81 11.36 -2.68
N ARG A 101 5.22 12.45 -3.19
CA ARG A 101 5.05 12.70 -4.64
C ARG A 101 6.33 12.67 -5.47
N GLU A 102 7.46 13.00 -4.88
CA GLU A 102 8.76 12.99 -5.56
C GLU A 102 9.28 11.57 -5.85
N TYR A 103 8.70 10.57 -5.20
CA TYR A 103 9.08 9.15 -5.31
C TYR A 103 8.07 8.30 -6.08
N LEU A 104 7.02 8.91 -6.67
CA LEU A 104 5.94 8.18 -7.36
C LEU A 104 6.36 7.57 -8.70
N ASN A 105 7.48 8.00 -9.28
CA ASN A 105 7.94 7.46 -10.55
C ASN A 105 8.45 6.02 -10.38
N ASN A 106 7.99 5.10 -11.23
CA ASN A 106 8.33 3.68 -11.20
C ASN A 106 8.13 3.05 -9.80
N ALA A 107 7.06 3.44 -9.10
CA ALA A 107 6.78 3.00 -7.74
C ALA A 107 5.58 2.04 -7.67
N ILE A 108 5.67 1.05 -6.79
CA ILE A 108 4.51 0.32 -6.29
C ILE A 108 4.01 0.99 -5.02
N ILE A 109 2.69 1.21 -4.93
CA ILE A 109 2.05 1.85 -3.78
C ILE A 109 1.23 0.80 -3.04
N LEU A 110 1.47 0.66 -1.74
CA LEU A 110 0.87 -0.36 -0.89
C LEU A 110 0.26 0.27 0.37
N ASP A 111 -0.85 -0.29 0.83
CA ASP A 111 -1.39 0.02 2.15
C ASP A 111 -0.60 -0.76 3.22
N GLY A 112 -0.13 -0.08 4.26
CA GLY A 112 0.72 -0.66 5.30
C GLY A 112 0.02 -1.65 6.24
N ASP A 113 -1.30 -1.78 6.14
CA ASP A 113 -2.14 -2.63 6.98
C ASP A 113 -2.59 -3.95 6.29
N GLN A 114 -1.87 -4.33 5.25
CA GLN A 114 -2.06 -5.60 4.53
C GLN A 114 -1.10 -6.68 5.05
N ILE A 115 -1.49 -7.94 4.87
CA ILE A 115 -0.63 -9.11 5.11
C ILE A 115 -0.39 -9.79 3.77
N ILE A 116 0.85 -9.78 3.30
CA ILE A 116 1.25 -10.46 2.07
C ILE A 116 1.73 -11.86 2.40
N ARG A 117 0.98 -12.86 1.95
CA ARG A 117 1.32 -14.28 2.13
C ARG A 117 2.04 -14.89 0.94
N ASN A 118 1.78 -14.37 -0.24
CA ASN A 118 2.41 -14.81 -1.47
C ASN A 118 3.13 -13.63 -2.12
N PRO A 119 4.46 -13.54 -2.02
CA PRO A 119 5.24 -12.45 -2.62
C PRO A 119 5.08 -12.30 -4.12
N ALA A 120 4.74 -13.40 -4.83
CA ALA A 120 4.55 -13.38 -6.28
C ALA A 120 3.41 -12.48 -6.77
N ILE A 121 2.59 -11.92 -5.86
CA ILE A 121 1.58 -10.90 -6.23
C ILE A 121 2.21 -9.53 -6.51
N LEU A 122 3.45 -9.29 -6.06
CA LEU A 122 4.16 -8.04 -6.27
C LEU A 122 5.06 -8.16 -7.50
N HIS A 123 4.49 -7.91 -8.68
CA HIS A 123 5.26 -7.90 -9.92
C HIS A 123 6.09 -6.62 -10.05
N ARG A 124 7.29 -6.75 -10.65
CA ARG A 124 8.14 -5.58 -10.96
C ARG A 124 7.91 -5.03 -12.37
N GLU A 125 7.43 -5.85 -13.28
CA GLU A 125 7.37 -5.53 -14.70
C GLU A 125 5.94 -5.21 -15.10
N PHE A 126 5.74 -4.03 -15.69
CA PHE A 126 4.44 -3.55 -16.11
C PHE A 126 4.50 -2.90 -17.50
N THR A 127 3.41 -3.01 -18.24
CA THR A 127 3.24 -2.29 -19.50
C THR A 127 2.62 -0.91 -19.30
N ARG A 128 2.03 -0.65 -18.13
CA ARG A 128 1.35 0.61 -17.77
C ARG A 128 1.03 0.64 -16.28
N SER A 129 0.71 1.84 -15.78
CA SER A 129 0.15 1.99 -14.43
C SER A 129 -1.17 1.25 -14.29
N GLY A 130 -1.42 0.66 -13.11
CA GLY A 130 -2.61 -0.12 -12.83
C GLY A 130 -2.96 -0.21 -11.36
N TYR A 131 -4.08 -0.86 -11.09
CA TYR A 131 -4.55 -1.18 -9.75
C TYR A 131 -4.62 -2.70 -9.58
N SER A 132 -4.22 -3.19 -8.41
CA SER A 132 -4.56 -4.54 -7.96
C SER A 132 -5.93 -4.48 -7.30
N CYS A 133 -6.92 -5.18 -7.85
CA CYS A 133 -8.28 -5.22 -7.32
C CYS A 133 -8.85 -6.62 -7.42
N ALA A 134 -9.93 -6.88 -6.68
CA ALA A 134 -10.66 -8.13 -6.71
C ALA A 134 -12.11 -7.87 -7.10
N TRP A 135 -12.69 -8.79 -7.87
CA TRP A 135 -14.11 -8.73 -8.19
C TRP A 135 -14.98 -9.04 -6.95
N THR A 136 -16.04 -8.28 -6.77
CA THR A 136 -17.09 -8.59 -5.79
C THR A 136 -18.47 -8.62 -6.46
N ASP A 137 -19.27 -9.61 -6.10
CA ASP A 137 -20.69 -9.77 -6.46
C ASP A 137 -21.63 -9.42 -5.30
N ARG A 138 -21.08 -8.82 -4.23
CA ARG A 138 -21.81 -8.42 -3.03
C ARG A 138 -21.87 -6.92 -2.91
N ALA A 139 -23.00 -6.42 -2.40
CA ALA A 139 -23.14 -5.02 -2.04
C ALA A 139 -22.03 -4.59 -1.06
N THR A 140 -21.38 -3.49 -1.37
CA THR A 140 -20.28 -2.94 -0.58
C THR A 140 -20.32 -1.41 -0.57
N ASN A 141 -19.80 -0.80 0.47
CA ASN A 141 -19.55 0.63 0.57
C ASN A 141 -18.10 1.00 0.20
N GLU A 142 -17.28 0.01 -0.15
CA GLU A 142 -15.91 0.25 -0.63
C GLU A 142 -15.93 0.80 -2.05
N TRP A 143 -14.83 1.39 -2.47
CA TRP A 143 -14.69 1.92 -3.83
C TRP A 143 -14.76 0.80 -4.85
N LEU A 144 -15.54 1.03 -5.92
CA LEU A 144 -15.69 0.08 -7.02
C LEU A 144 -15.20 0.68 -8.33
N LEU A 145 -14.51 -0.14 -9.10
CA LEU A 145 -14.02 0.21 -10.42
C LEU A 145 -14.87 -0.47 -11.51
N THR A 146 -15.23 0.28 -12.54
CA THR A 146 -15.75 -0.28 -13.79
C THR A 146 -14.60 -0.45 -14.76
N VAL A 147 -14.36 -1.69 -15.19
CA VAL A 147 -13.26 -2.04 -16.09
C VAL A 147 -13.82 -2.50 -17.43
N LYS A 148 -13.30 -1.95 -18.54
CA LYS A 148 -13.57 -2.40 -19.91
C LYS A 148 -12.25 -2.68 -20.61
N ASN A 149 -12.10 -3.90 -21.14
CA ASN A 149 -10.87 -4.33 -21.83
C ASN A 149 -9.58 -4.06 -21.02
N GLY A 150 -9.63 -4.31 -19.71
CA GLY A 150 -8.50 -4.07 -18.80
C GLY A 150 -8.22 -2.60 -18.48
N ILE A 151 -9.09 -1.68 -18.89
CA ILE A 151 -8.98 -0.23 -18.63
C ILE A 151 -10.05 0.19 -17.62
N VAL A 152 -9.66 0.90 -16.58
CA VAL A 152 -10.60 1.54 -15.65
C VAL A 152 -11.29 2.68 -16.37
N THR A 153 -12.62 2.61 -16.47
CA THR A 153 -13.45 3.63 -17.17
C THR A 153 -14.27 4.48 -16.21
N LYS A 154 -14.52 3.98 -14.99
CA LYS A 154 -15.27 4.69 -13.95
C LYS A 154 -14.84 4.22 -12.57
N CYS A 155 -14.90 5.12 -11.59
CA CYS A 155 -14.76 4.83 -10.17
C CYS A 155 -16.04 5.27 -9.43
N SER A 156 -16.63 4.40 -8.61
CA SER A 156 -17.67 4.73 -7.64
C SER A 156 -17.06 4.86 -6.27
N HIS A 157 -17.25 6.00 -5.60
CA HIS A 157 -16.75 6.26 -4.25
C HIS A 157 -17.76 5.88 -3.15
N THR A 158 -18.96 5.50 -3.54
CA THR A 158 -20.10 5.19 -2.64
C THR A 158 -20.48 3.71 -2.64
N GLY A 159 -19.62 2.88 -3.23
CA GLY A 159 -19.90 1.46 -3.36
C GLY A 159 -20.91 1.11 -4.44
N GLY A 160 -21.54 -0.03 -4.33
CA GLY A 160 -22.53 -0.60 -5.24
C GLY A 160 -22.74 -2.08 -5.00
N ASP A 161 -23.53 -2.74 -5.87
CA ASP A 161 -23.90 -4.14 -5.72
C ASP A 161 -22.84 -5.11 -6.25
N HIS A 162 -22.03 -4.67 -7.20
CA HIS A 162 -20.94 -5.47 -7.81
C HIS A 162 -19.93 -4.58 -8.52
N GLY A 163 -18.71 -5.08 -8.67
CA GLY A 163 -17.62 -4.39 -9.38
C GLY A 163 -16.23 -4.93 -9.03
N TRP A 164 -15.20 -4.25 -9.53
CA TRP A 164 -13.79 -4.50 -9.23
C TRP A 164 -13.31 -3.59 -8.13
#